data_098d539b87741f366f3076fc3519fbf1
#
_entry.id   098d539b87741f366f3076fc3519fbf1
#
_cell.length_a   1.000
_cell.length_b   1.000
_cell.length_c   1.000
_cell.angle_alpha   90.00
_cell.angle_beta   90.00
_cell.angle_gamma   90.00
#
_symmetry.space_group_name_H-M   'P 1'
#
loop_
_entity.id
_entity.type
_entity.pdbx_description
1 polymer ?
#
loop_
_entity_poly.entity_id
_entity_poly.type
_entity_poly.pdbx_seq_one_letter_code
_entity_poly.pdbx_strand_id
1 'polypeptide(L)'
;MLEAHHSRIKTKGKVLFLLTVMLWFYRNNLQSLNFFIILILLTRGSINLLCRTSAFTKKETDLSNPSFKRKAKIFSSMVVFFVIVILLSATAFLNFSPQVGGDPGSFDSPHYYDGKFNNLNETSVSTGSFFGTMLDYMVGDDDRNPSIIIPTKEYLNMSLEEPDVSVTWFGHSTILIQSHNTTILMDPVFGDEGLDPLIFGPSPFAYEHTYEIEDLPRVDYVFISHDHYDHLDMKTIKSLEGAQFFVPLGVKSHLTTWDIPSEDVQEFDWYDEHNISSEFFIALTPSQHFSGRGVSGDNTLWGSWVLDFNGHKIFFSGDGGYSDEYAEIGEKYGPFDIAIIEAGQYNEAWSSIHMFPEQSVQASIDLNASTILPIHNTKYVLSLHKWDAPLERVTAAGELLNQQVSTPYIGDTFVLGGENPDTRWWRDVEIPSPPWLKVSPFVGFMIPLLLVASLAMVNIQRLVSEEHTSKEEE
;
A
#
# COMPACT_ATOMS: atom_id res chain seq x y z
N MET A 1 -56.97 2.38 12.52
CA MET A 1 -56.05 2.61 13.68
C MET A 1 -55.04 1.48 13.92
N LEU A 2 -55.39 0.21 13.71
CA LEU A 2 -54.44 -0.92 13.90
C LEU A 2 -53.35 -1.04 12.84
N GLU A 3 -53.59 -0.71 11.59
CA GLU A 3 -52.59 -0.74 10.53
C GLU A 3 -51.48 0.33 10.65
N ALA A 4 -51.84 1.51 11.16
CA ALA A 4 -50.85 2.58 11.41
C ALA A 4 -49.89 2.24 12.58
N HIS A 5 -50.37 1.47 13.55
CA HIS A 5 -49.54 1.02 14.69
C HIS A 5 -48.53 -0.06 14.26
N HIS A 6 -48.91 -0.96 13.35
CA HIS A 6 -48.02 -2.03 12.84
C HIS A 6 -46.87 -1.48 11.96
N SER A 7 -47.13 -0.43 11.17
CA SER A 7 -46.11 0.28 10.39
C SER A 7 -45.09 0.99 11.27
N ARG A 8 -45.51 1.64 12.37
CA ARG A 8 -44.62 2.31 13.32
C ARG A 8 -43.66 1.37 14.07
N ILE A 9 -44.11 0.15 14.40
CA ILE A 9 -43.28 -0.84 15.10
C ILE A 9 -42.19 -1.39 14.17
N LYS A 10 -42.52 -1.66 12.88
CA LYS A 10 -41.55 -2.12 11.90
C LYS A 10 -40.45 -1.06 11.59
N THR A 11 -40.82 0.22 11.58
CA THR A 11 -39.86 1.32 11.33
C THR A 11 -38.94 1.53 12.51
N LYS A 12 -39.46 1.48 13.74
CA LYS A 12 -38.64 1.60 14.97
C LYS A 12 -37.66 0.42 15.12
N GLY A 13 -38.07 -0.79 14.79
CA GLY A 13 -37.19 -1.96 14.82
C GLY A 13 -36.02 -1.86 13.82
N LYS A 14 -36.27 -1.33 12.64
CA LYS A 14 -35.23 -1.11 11.63
C LYS A 14 -34.23 -0.02 12.03
N VAL A 15 -34.72 1.08 12.64
CA VAL A 15 -33.87 2.15 13.14
C VAL A 15 -33.04 1.68 14.35
N LEU A 16 -33.64 0.86 15.23
CA LEU A 16 -32.93 0.29 16.38
C LEU A 16 -31.85 -0.71 15.96
N PHE A 17 -32.12 -1.54 14.95
CA PHE A 17 -31.14 -2.46 14.39
C PHE A 17 -29.97 -1.70 13.73
N LEU A 18 -30.24 -0.67 12.93
CA LEU A 18 -29.20 0.20 12.36
C LEU A 18 -28.38 0.92 13.44
N LEU A 19 -29.03 1.42 14.47
CA LEU A 19 -28.34 2.04 15.62
C LEU A 19 -27.50 1.02 16.40
N THR A 20 -27.93 -0.22 16.53
CA THR A 20 -27.18 -1.27 17.21
C THR A 20 -25.95 -1.69 16.39
N VAL A 21 -26.08 -1.80 15.07
CA VAL A 21 -24.96 -2.05 14.16
C VAL A 21 -23.98 -0.87 14.16
N MET A 22 -24.48 0.37 14.14
CA MET A 22 -23.64 1.57 14.24
C MET A 22 -22.92 1.68 15.59
N LEU A 23 -23.58 1.32 16.70
CA LEU A 23 -22.97 1.30 18.04
C LEU A 23 -21.97 0.17 18.20
N TRP A 24 -22.17 -0.97 17.55
CA TRP A 24 -21.21 -2.05 17.50
C TRP A 24 -19.94 -1.65 16.71
N PHE A 25 -20.11 -1.00 15.55
CA PHE A 25 -19.00 -0.39 14.78
C PHE A 25 -18.28 0.71 15.57
N TYR A 26 -19.02 1.58 16.27
CA TYR A 26 -18.47 2.63 17.12
C TYR A 26 -17.60 2.08 18.26
N ARG A 27 -18.02 0.96 18.84
CA ARG A 27 -17.31 0.36 19.98
C ARG A 27 -16.01 -0.31 19.56
N ASN A 28 -15.92 -0.75 18.32
CA ASN A 28 -14.79 -1.52 17.81
C ASN A 28 -13.86 -0.71 16.89
N ASN A 29 -14.21 0.53 16.47
CA ASN A 29 -13.38 1.29 15.54
C ASN A 29 -13.67 2.80 15.55
N LEU A 30 -12.96 3.55 16.40
CA LEU A 30 -13.10 5.02 16.49
C LEU A 30 -12.74 5.77 15.19
N GLN A 31 -11.90 5.20 14.34
CA GLN A 31 -11.49 5.82 13.05
C GLN A 31 -12.61 5.81 12.00
N SER A 32 -13.44 4.77 11.96
CA SER A 32 -14.58 4.70 11.05
C SER A 32 -15.68 5.73 11.34
N LEU A 33 -15.77 6.22 12.60
CA LEU A 33 -16.70 7.30 12.94
C LEU A 33 -16.30 8.64 12.30
N ASN A 34 -15.01 8.95 12.25
CA ASN A 34 -14.51 10.14 11.58
C ASN A 34 -14.85 10.09 10.09
N PHE A 35 -14.70 8.94 9.43
CA PHE A 35 -15.11 8.76 8.04
C PHE A 35 -16.60 9.05 7.81
N PHE A 36 -17.49 8.58 8.71
CA PHE A 36 -18.93 8.84 8.62
C PHE A 36 -19.28 10.33 8.85
N ILE A 37 -18.67 10.98 9.84
CA ILE A 37 -18.88 12.42 10.12
C ILE A 37 -18.40 13.23 8.92
N ILE A 38 -17.33 12.85 8.30
CA ILE A 38 -16.74 13.50 7.15
C ILE A 38 -17.62 13.34 5.91
N LEU A 39 -18.15 12.14 5.66
CA LEU A 39 -19.13 11.89 4.59
C LEU A 39 -20.39 12.79 4.76
N ILE A 40 -20.84 12.99 5.99
CA ILE A 40 -21.94 13.92 6.33
C ILE A 40 -21.57 15.39 6.05
N LEU A 41 -20.33 15.80 6.32
CA LEU A 41 -19.86 17.17 6.08
C LEU A 41 -19.68 17.48 4.59
N LEU A 42 -19.14 16.53 3.82
CA LEU A 42 -19.00 16.65 2.35
C LEU A 42 -20.36 16.81 1.65
N THR A 43 -21.37 16.07 2.12
CA THR A 43 -22.73 16.21 1.57
C THR A 43 -23.32 17.60 1.80
N ARG A 44 -23.04 18.26 2.93
CA ARG A 44 -23.44 19.66 3.18
C ARG A 44 -22.75 20.64 2.24
N GLY A 45 -21.48 20.43 1.91
CA GLY A 45 -20.73 21.28 0.95
C GLY A 45 -21.27 21.15 -0.47
N SER A 46 -21.54 19.93 -0.93
CA SER A 46 -22.06 19.62 -2.27
C SER A 46 -23.47 20.17 -2.51
N ILE A 47 -24.32 20.25 -1.46
CA ILE A 47 -25.66 20.86 -1.53
C ILE A 47 -25.58 22.33 -1.87
N ASN A 48 -24.66 23.09 -1.25
CA ASN A 48 -24.48 24.51 -1.51
C ASN A 48 -23.95 24.77 -2.93
N LEU A 49 -23.16 23.88 -3.49
CA LEU A 49 -22.65 24.00 -4.86
C LEU A 49 -23.74 23.66 -5.89
N LEU A 50 -24.53 22.60 -5.69
CA LEU A 50 -25.64 22.22 -6.57
C LEU A 50 -26.77 23.25 -6.57
N CYS A 51 -27.08 23.88 -5.44
CA CYS A 51 -28.02 24.97 -5.39
C CYS A 51 -27.55 26.25 -6.15
N ARG A 52 -26.25 26.45 -6.33
CA ARG A 52 -25.69 27.55 -7.13
C ARG A 52 -25.62 27.22 -8.64
N THR A 53 -25.49 25.94 -9.01
CA THR A 53 -25.42 25.52 -10.43
C THR A 53 -26.81 25.28 -11.05
N SER A 54 -27.87 25.06 -10.28
CA SER A 54 -29.24 24.85 -10.80
C SER A 54 -29.85 26.13 -11.42
N ALA A 55 -29.16 27.25 -11.40
CA ALA A 55 -29.60 28.51 -12.05
C ALA A 55 -29.53 28.47 -13.60
N PHE A 56 -29.01 27.37 -14.21
CA PHE A 56 -28.76 27.33 -15.67
C PHE A 56 -29.73 26.48 -16.51
N THR A 57 -30.68 25.75 -15.90
CA THR A 57 -31.68 25.01 -16.70
C THR A 57 -33.07 25.28 -16.16
N LYS A 58 -33.75 26.27 -16.77
CA LYS A 58 -35.14 26.63 -16.54
C LYS A 58 -36.05 25.58 -17.23
N LYS A 59 -36.21 24.41 -16.65
CA LYS A 59 -37.35 23.53 -16.85
C LYS A 59 -37.87 23.22 -15.46
N GLU A 60 -38.98 23.88 -15.07
CA GLU A 60 -39.68 23.62 -13.81
C GLU A 60 -40.06 22.12 -13.77
N THR A 61 -39.24 21.32 -13.13
CA THR A 61 -39.70 20.02 -12.63
C THR A 61 -40.55 20.31 -11.42
N ASP A 62 -41.84 20.05 -11.54
CA ASP A 62 -42.77 20.20 -10.44
C ASP A 62 -42.40 19.23 -9.31
N LEU A 63 -41.60 19.73 -8.35
CA LEU A 63 -41.13 19.02 -7.17
C LEU A 63 -42.27 18.64 -6.21
N SER A 64 -43.48 19.23 -6.41
CA SER A 64 -44.68 18.93 -5.64
C SER A 64 -45.36 17.65 -6.07
N ASN A 65 -45.05 17.15 -7.29
CA ASN A 65 -45.72 15.98 -7.87
C ASN A 65 -45.49 14.71 -7.00
N PRO A 66 -46.60 14.10 -6.49
CA PRO A 66 -46.48 12.89 -5.64
C PRO A 66 -45.79 11.71 -6.33
N SER A 67 -45.88 11.61 -7.65
CA SER A 67 -45.19 10.57 -8.44
C SER A 67 -43.66 10.82 -8.44
N PHE A 68 -43.20 12.05 -8.53
CA PHE A 68 -41.79 12.41 -8.45
C PHE A 68 -41.22 12.13 -7.06
N LYS A 69 -41.91 12.56 -6.01
CA LYS A 69 -41.50 12.28 -4.60
C LYS A 69 -41.43 10.77 -4.35
N ARG A 70 -42.35 9.96 -4.86
CA ARG A 70 -42.30 8.48 -4.72
C ARG A 70 -41.11 7.89 -5.44
N LYS A 71 -40.83 8.31 -6.69
CA LYS A 71 -39.64 7.86 -7.45
C LYS A 71 -38.34 8.25 -6.78
N ALA A 72 -38.23 9.46 -6.26
CA ALA A 72 -37.08 9.94 -5.52
C ALA A 72 -36.84 9.14 -4.23
N LYS A 73 -37.92 8.82 -3.47
CA LYS A 73 -37.82 7.95 -2.29
C LYS A 73 -37.32 6.53 -2.64
N ILE A 74 -37.86 5.92 -3.70
CA ILE A 74 -37.45 4.59 -4.15
C ILE A 74 -35.97 4.64 -4.56
N PHE A 75 -35.56 5.64 -5.34
CA PHE A 75 -34.19 5.81 -5.77
C PHE A 75 -33.23 5.99 -4.58
N SER A 76 -33.54 6.89 -3.63
CA SER A 76 -32.76 7.06 -2.40
C SER A 76 -32.65 5.77 -1.58
N SER A 77 -33.75 5.01 -1.47
CA SER A 77 -33.71 3.73 -0.75
C SER A 77 -32.85 2.68 -1.46
N MET A 78 -32.85 2.66 -2.79
CA MET A 78 -31.95 1.80 -3.56
C MET A 78 -30.50 2.17 -3.36
N VAL A 79 -30.17 3.45 -3.41
CA VAL A 79 -28.80 3.94 -3.17
C VAL A 79 -28.31 3.55 -1.79
N VAL A 80 -29.10 3.82 -0.74
CA VAL A 80 -28.76 3.44 0.64
C VAL A 80 -28.58 1.91 0.73
N PHE A 81 -29.42 1.13 0.08
CA PHE A 81 -29.28 -0.33 0.04
C PHE A 81 -27.96 -0.75 -0.62
N PHE A 82 -27.59 -0.17 -1.78
CA PHE A 82 -26.33 -0.49 -2.45
C PHE A 82 -25.11 -0.07 -1.62
N VAL A 83 -25.15 1.11 -0.98
CA VAL A 83 -24.08 1.53 -0.06
C VAL A 83 -23.91 0.54 1.10
N ILE A 84 -25.03 0.10 1.71
CA ILE A 84 -24.98 -0.91 2.77
C ILE A 84 -24.42 -2.23 2.26
N VAL A 85 -24.82 -2.69 1.07
CA VAL A 85 -24.30 -3.93 0.46
C VAL A 85 -22.80 -3.80 0.21
N ILE A 86 -22.32 -2.67 -0.33
CA ILE A 86 -20.89 -2.43 -0.56
C ILE A 86 -20.13 -2.46 0.78
N LEU A 87 -20.61 -1.76 1.80
CA LEU A 87 -19.98 -1.74 3.12
C LEU A 87 -19.95 -3.13 3.76
N LEU A 88 -21.04 -3.88 3.69
CA LEU A 88 -21.10 -5.25 4.21
C LEU A 88 -20.17 -6.20 3.42
N SER A 89 -20.11 -6.03 2.09
CA SER A 89 -19.20 -6.82 1.25
C SER A 89 -17.75 -6.51 1.54
N ALA A 90 -17.39 -5.22 1.68
CA ALA A 90 -16.05 -4.80 2.05
C ALA A 90 -15.69 -5.32 3.45
N THR A 91 -16.60 -5.23 4.43
CA THR A 91 -16.38 -5.76 5.77
C THR A 91 -16.21 -7.27 5.75
N ALA A 92 -17.05 -7.99 5.00
CA ALA A 92 -16.93 -9.44 4.86
C ALA A 92 -15.60 -9.82 4.18
N PHE A 93 -15.23 -9.10 3.13
CA PHE A 93 -13.96 -9.31 2.46
C PHE A 93 -12.78 -9.11 3.42
N LEU A 94 -12.70 -7.98 4.09
CA LEU A 94 -11.62 -7.66 5.05
C LEU A 94 -11.53 -8.62 6.24
N ASN A 95 -12.59 -9.35 6.57
CA ASN A 95 -12.58 -10.31 7.68
C ASN A 95 -12.44 -11.78 7.25
N PHE A 96 -12.73 -12.10 6.00
CA PHE A 96 -12.83 -13.50 5.55
C PHE A 96 -12.03 -13.80 4.27
N SER A 97 -11.44 -12.80 3.63
CA SER A 97 -10.61 -13.04 2.45
C SER A 97 -9.27 -13.66 2.84
N PRO A 98 -8.84 -14.77 2.21
CA PRO A 98 -7.51 -15.34 2.46
C PRO A 98 -6.36 -14.35 2.20
N GLN A 99 -6.53 -13.39 1.28
CA GLN A 99 -5.53 -12.36 0.98
C GLN A 99 -5.21 -11.47 2.19
N VAL A 100 -6.16 -11.29 3.11
CA VAL A 100 -5.91 -10.54 4.36
C VAL A 100 -4.92 -11.26 5.27
N GLY A 101 -4.86 -12.59 5.16
CA GLY A 101 -3.96 -13.43 5.96
C GLY A 101 -4.56 -13.85 7.30
N GLY A 102 -3.71 -14.36 8.19
CA GLY A 102 -4.09 -14.86 9.52
C GLY A 102 -4.05 -13.79 10.61
N ASP A 103 -4.62 -14.14 11.76
CA ASP A 103 -4.52 -13.34 12.99
C ASP A 103 -3.20 -13.70 13.71
N PRO A 104 -2.26 -12.76 13.87
CA PRO A 104 -0.97 -13.04 14.48
C PRO A 104 -1.02 -13.22 16.02
N GLY A 105 -2.09 -12.79 16.68
CA GLY A 105 -2.23 -12.91 18.13
C GLY A 105 -1.49 -11.82 18.91
N SER A 106 -0.72 -12.21 19.93
CA SER A 106 0.05 -11.31 20.79
C SER A 106 1.48 -11.81 21.01
N PHE A 107 2.43 -10.89 21.25
CA PHE A 107 3.86 -11.19 21.30
C PHE A 107 4.49 -10.75 22.62
N ASP A 108 5.48 -11.49 23.08
CA ASP A 108 6.40 -11.10 24.14
C ASP A 108 7.61 -10.39 23.50
N SER A 109 7.39 -9.13 23.14
CA SER A 109 8.40 -8.27 22.52
C SER A 109 8.36 -6.89 23.17
N PRO A 110 9.51 -6.22 23.39
CA PRO A 110 9.55 -4.86 23.93
C PRO A 110 8.88 -3.84 22.97
N HIS A 111 8.72 -4.21 21.72
CA HIS A 111 8.12 -3.36 20.66
C HIS A 111 6.60 -3.58 20.54
N TYR A 112 6.05 -4.63 21.21
CA TYR A 112 4.63 -4.94 21.22
C TYR A 112 3.96 -4.51 22.51
N TYR A 113 3.24 -3.39 22.50
CA TYR A 113 2.47 -2.89 23.65
C TYR A 113 1.18 -2.21 23.17
N ASP A 114 0.20 -2.10 24.09
CA ASP A 114 -1.16 -1.63 23.75
C ASP A 114 -1.85 -2.44 22.64
N GLY A 115 -1.48 -3.71 22.48
CA GLY A 115 -2.06 -4.63 21.50
C GLY A 115 -1.56 -4.45 20.08
N LYS A 116 -0.42 -3.79 19.87
CA LYS A 116 0.20 -3.54 18.57
C LYS A 116 1.71 -3.35 18.65
N PHE A 117 2.39 -3.49 17.53
CA PHE A 117 3.78 -3.08 17.38
C PHE A 117 3.90 -1.56 17.26
N ASN A 118 5.02 -1.03 17.70
CA ASN A 118 5.27 0.41 17.74
C ASN A 118 6.69 0.72 17.25
N ASN A 119 6.86 1.83 16.53
CA ASN A 119 8.17 2.34 16.14
C ASN A 119 9.01 2.74 17.37
N LEU A 120 10.33 2.74 17.22
CA LEU A 120 11.26 3.22 18.26
C LEU A 120 11.05 4.72 18.56
N ASN A 121 10.71 5.49 17.54
CA ASN A 121 10.40 6.91 17.63
C ASN A 121 8.92 7.17 17.39
N GLU A 122 8.37 8.26 17.95
CA GLU A 122 7.01 8.67 17.63
C GLU A 122 6.87 8.92 16.12
N THR A 123 6.03 8.14 15.47
CA THR A 123 5.83 8.17 14.03
C THR A 123 4.39 8.53 13.70
N SER A 124 4.20 9.53 12.85
CA SER A 124 2.89 9.90 12.33
C SER A 124 2.73 9.34 10.92
N VAL A 125 1.83 8.38 10.74
CA VAL A 125 1.52 7.79 9.42
C VAL A 125 0.98 8.84 8.45
N SER A 126 0.38 9.91 8.93
CA SER A 126 -0.06 11.03 8.10
C SER A 126 -0.10 12.34 8.88
N THR A 127 0.60 13.35 8.38
CA THR A 127 0.60 14.72 8.93
C THR A 127 -0.29 15.68 8.13
N GLY A 128 -0.80 15.24 6.98
CA GLY A 128 -1.58 16.04 6.03
C GLY A 128 -3.09 15.96 6.24
N SER A 129 -3.82 16.80 5.50
CA SER A 129 -5.27 16.69 5.39
C SER A 129 -5.62 15.49 4.52
N PHE A 130 -6.18 14.44 5.10
CA PHE A 130 -6.67 13.26 4.36
C PHE A 130 -7.50 13.63 3.11
N PHE A 131 -8.38 14.64 3.22
CA PHE A 131 -9.18 15.11 2.07
C PHE A 131 -8.36 15.85 1.04
N GLY A 132 -7.39 16.66 1.46
CA GLY A 132 -6.46 17.34 0.54
C GLY A 132 -5.71 16.30 -0.27
N THR A 133 -5.06 15.38 0.41
CA THR A 133 -4.29 14.30 -0.20
C THR A 133 -5.14 13.40 -1.11
N MET A 134 -6.35 13.02 -0.67
CA MET A 134 -7.28 12.24 -1.50
C MET A 134 -7.72 13.01 -2.75
N LEU A 135 -7.98 14.31 -2.63
CA LEU A 135 -8.33 15.16 -3.78
C LEU A 135 -7.15 15.26 -4.75
N ASP A 136 -5.94 15.49 -4.25
CA ASP A 136 -4.72 15.54 -5.05
C ASP A 136 -4.47 14.20 -5.75
N TYR A 137 -4.73 13.07 -5.07
CA TYR A 137 -4.64 11.75 -5.68
C TYR A 137 -5.67 11.56 -6.81
N MET A 138 -6.90 12.10 -6.63
CA MET A 138 -7.98 11.99 -7.62
C MET A 138 -7.82 12.94 -8.82
N VAL A 139 -7.23 14.12 -8.63
CA VAL A 139 -7.18 15.21 -9.61
C VAL A 139 -5.74 15.45 -10.11
N GLY A 140 -4.76 14.78 -9.52
CA GLY A 140 -3.33 14.98 -9.81
C GLY A 140 -2.92 14.67 -11.25
N ASP A 141 -1.73 15.12 -11.61
CA ASP A 141 -1.19 15.06 -12.97
C ASP A 141 -1.06 13.63 -13.51
N ASP A 142 -1.22 13.47 -14.82
CA ASP A 142 -1.06 12.21 -15.56
C ASP A 142 0.38 11.67 -15.53
N ASP A 143 1.35 12.50 -15.18
CA ASP A 143 2.79 12.17 -15.14
C ASP A 143 3.16 11.11 -14.06
N ARG A 144 2.22 10.72 -13.21
CA ARG A 144 2.42 9.63 -12.22
C ARG A 144 2.51 8.25 -12.86
N ASN A 145 1.93 8.10 -14.04
CA ASN A 145 2.02 6.89 -14.84
C ASN A 145 2.95 7.12 -16.01
N PRO A 146 3.81 6.13 -16.35
CA PRO A 146 4.55 6.19 -17.60
C PRO A 146 3.56 6.17 -18.78
N SER A 147 3.83 6.99 -19.79
CA SER A 147 2.97 7.11 -20.97
C SER A 147 3.18 6.00 -21.98
N ILE A 148 4.26 5.24 -21.83
CA ILE A 148 4.65 4.12 -22.68
C ILE A 148 5.01 2.91 -21.83
N ILE A 149 5.20 1.78 -22.48
CA ILE A 149 5.73 0.55 -21.87
C ILE A 149 7.15 0.83 -21.35
N ILE A 150 7.41 0.52 -20.10
CA ILE A 150 8.74 0.67 -19.49
C ILE A 150 9.70 -0.35 -20.13
N PRO A 151 10.87 0.09 -20.63
CA PRO A 151 11.88 -0.83 -21.15
C PRO A 151 12.44 -1.68 -20.01
N THR A 152 12.47 -2.97 -20.21
CA THR A 152 12.97 -3.95 -19.26
C THR A 152 13.90 -4.93 -19.95
N LYS A 153 14.60 -5.79 -19.23
CA LYS A 153 15.44 -6.85 -19.79
C LYS A 153 14.78 -8.19 -19.52
N GLU A 154 14.93 -9.09 -20.48
CA GLU A 154 14.61 -10.51 -20.22
C GLU A 154 15.55 -11.03 -19.12
N TYR A 155 14.98 -11.63 -18.08
CA TYR A 155 15.79 -12.22 -17.03
C TYR A 155 16.54 -13.45 -17.58
N LEU A 156 17.84 -13.45 -17.43
CA LEU A 156 18.70 -14.56 -17.81
C LEU A 156 19.38 -15.10 -16.55
N ASN A 157 19.07 -16.36 -16.21
CA ASN A 157 19.73 -17.03 -15.10
C ASN A 157 21.23 -17.18 -15.39
N MET A 158 22.06 -16.47 -14.64
CA MET A 158 23.51 -16.46 -14.80
C MET A 158 24.13 -17.66 -14.06
N SER A 159 25.09 -18.30 -14.70
CA SER A 159 25.97 -19.24 -14.00
C SER A 159 27.08 -18.44 -13.31
N LEU A 160 27.04 -18.42 -11.97
CA LEU A 160 28.02 -17.71 -11.14
C LEU A 160 29.07 -18.67 -10.63
N GLU A 161 30.32 -18.21 -10.51
CA GLU A 161 31.37 -18.90 -9.78
C GLU A 161 31.39 -18.39 -8.33
N GLU A 162 31.74 -19.25 -7.36
CA GLU A 162 31.92 -18.79 -5.98
C GLU A 162 33.18 -17.93 -5.87
N PRO A 163 33.18 -16.84 -5.11
CA PRO A 163 32.12 -16.35 -4.20
C PRO A 163 31.19 -15.29 -4.81
N ASP A 164 31.12 -15.18 -6.13
CA ASP A 164 30.35 -14.13 -6.79
C ASP A 164 28.90 -14.08 -6.32
N VAL A 165 28.41 -12.87 -6.07
CA VAL A 165 27.03 -12.59 -5.72
C VAL A 165 26.44 -11.64 -6.75
N SER A 166 25.29 -11.99 -7.31
CA SER A 166 24.55 -11.13 -8.24
C SER A 166 23.24 -10.63 -7.66
N VAL A 167 22.80 -9.50 -8.19
CA VAL A 167 21.55 -8.83 -7.84
C VAL A 167 20.76 -8.56 -9.10
N THR A 168 19.46 -8.88 -9.06
CA THR A 168 18.48 -8.54 -10.11
C THR A 168 17.29 -7.84 -9.48
N TRP A 169 16.90 -6.71 -10.03
CA TRP A 169 15.74 -5.95 -9.60
C TRP A 169 14.56 -6.17 -10.54
N PHE A 170 13.40 -6.59 -10.01
CA PHE A 170 12.18 -6.84 -10.79
C PHE A 170 11.13 -5.72 -10.67
N GLY A 171 11.59 -4.52 -10.33
CA GLY A 171 10.72 -3.36 -10.08
C GLY A 171 10.12 -3.37 -8.68
N HIS A 172 9.68 -2.20 -8.22
CA HIS A 172 9.24 -1.95 -6.85
C HIS A 172 10.30 -2.40 -5.83
N SER A 173 9.95 -3.31 -4.92
CA SER A 173 10.87 -3.82 -3.88
C SER A 173 11.28 -5.27 -4.10
N THR A 174 10.93 -5.89 -5.24
CA THR A 174 11.27 -7.28 -5.53
C THR A 174 12.71 -7.40 -6.00
N ILE A 175 13.55 -8.09 -5.21
CA ILE A 175 14.97 -8.32 -5.47
C ILE A 175 15.28 -9.81 -5.46
N LEU A 176 16.02 -10.26 -6.46
CA LEU A 176 16.65 -11.56 -6.50
C LEU A 176 18.16 -11.41 -6.22
N ILE A 177 18.67 -12.17 -5.26
CA ILE A 177 20.10 -12.27 -4.94
C ILE A 177 20.52 -13.72 -5.17
N GLN A 178 21.59 -13.92 -5.91
CA GLN A 178 22.07 -15.26 -6.24
C GLN A 178 23.57 -15.39 -6.03
N SER A 179 23.98 -16.54 -5.57
CA SER A 179 25.37 -16.96 -5.61
C SER A 179 25.42 -18.47 -5.82
N HIS A 180 26.20 -18.94 -6.81
CA HIS A 180 26.40 -20.33 -7.19
C HIS A 180 25.11 -21.18 -7.09
N ASN A 181 24.84 -21.80 -5.93
CA ASN A 181 23.71 -22.72 -5.71
C ASN A 181 22.63 -22.15 -4.77
N THR A 182 22.72 -20.88 -4.39
CA THR A 182 21.79 -20.26 -3.44
C THR A 182 21.04 -19.13 -4.10
N THR A 183 19.72 -19.16 -4.00
CA THR A 183 18.80 -18.18 -4.55
C THR A 183 17.94 -17.57 -3.43
N ILE A 184 17.98 -16.26 -3.32
CA ILE A 184 17.29 -15.47 -2.29
C ILE A 184 16.33 -14.50 -2.96
N LEU A 185 15.09 -14.42 -2.48
CA LEU A 185 14.13 -13.40 -2.88
C LEU A 185 13.81 -12.46 -1.70
N MET A 186 13.80 -11.14 -1.98
CA MET A 186 13.38 -10.12 -1.05
C MET A 186 12.06 -9.53 -1.53
N ASP A 187 11.05 -9.43 -0.66
CA ASP A 187 9.72 -8.85 -0.90
C ASP A 187 9.12 -9.22 -2.27
N PRO A 188 8.94 -10.52 -2.57
CA PRO A 188 8.57 -10.96 -3.89
C PRO A 188 7.10 -10.69 -4.22
N VAL A 189 6.86 -9.86 -5.22
CA VAL A 189 5.55 -9.59 -5.81
C VAL A 189 5.66 -9.72 -7.32
N PHE A 190 5.14 -10.84 -7.86
CA PHE A 190 5.18 -11.18 -9.27
C PHE A 190 3.79 -11.18 -9.89
N GLY A 191 3.71 -11.07 -11.22
CA GLY A 191 2.47 -11.09 -11.98
C GLY A 191 1.95 -9.70 -12.36
N ASP A 192 1.02 -9.72 -13.31
CA ASP A 192 0.42 -8.51 -13.91
C ASP A 192 -0.85 -8.05 -13.19
N GLU A 193 -1.30 -8.81 -12.19
CA GLU A 193 -2.48 -8.48 -11.41
C GLU A 193 -2.15 -7.31 -10.48
N GLY A 194 -3.13 -6.40 -10.31
CA GLY A 194 -2.98 -5.28 -9.38
C GLY A 194 -2.83 -5.75 -7.95
N LEU A 195 -2.35 -4.88 -7.08
CA LEU A 195 -2.21 -5.17 -5.66
C LEU A 195 -3.56 -5.63 -5.08
N ASP A 196 -3.66 -6.95 -4.86
CA ASP A 196 -4.83 -7.54 -4.22
C ASP A 196 -4.84 -7.17 -2.72
N PRO A 197 -5.96 -7.04 -2.08
CA PRO A 197 -7.29 -7.56 -2.32
C PRO A 197 -8.29 -6.57 -2.88
N LEU A 198 -7.87 -5.38 -3.17
CA LEU A 198 -8.79 -4.33 -3.57
C LEU A 198 -9.00 -4.43 -5.10
N ILE A 199 -10.19 -4.83 -5.53
CA ILE A 199 -10.64 -4.75 -6.94
C ILE A 199 -10.28 -3.38 -7.59
N PHE A 200 -9.88 -2.39 -6.78
CA PHE A 200 -9.52 -1.03 -7.13
C PHE A 200 -8.07 -0.69 -6.76
N GLY A 201 -7.24 -1.67 -6.40
CA GLY A 201 -5.82 -1.46 -6.15
C GLY A 201 -5.08 -0.95 -7.38
N PRO A 202 -3.92 -0.29 -7.23
CA PRO A 202 -3.11 0.14 -8.35
C PRO A 202 -2.63 -1.07 -9.16
N SER A 203 -2.83 -1.00 -10.47
CA SER A 203 -2.24 -1.99 -11.38
C SER A 203 -0.77 -1.67 -11.63
N PRO A 204 0.07 -2.68 -11.89
CA PRO A 204 1.47 -2.45 -12.25
C PRO A 204 1.58 -1.68 -13.57
N PHE A 205 2.67 -0.95 -13.74
CA PHE A 205 3.03 -0.36 -15.00
C PHE A 205 3.23 -1.45 -16.07
N ALA A 206 2.97 -1.11 -17.33
CA ALA A 206 3.26 -2.01 -18.43
C ALA A 206 4.77 -2.11 -18.63
N TYR A 207 5.31 -3.32 -18.54
CA TYR A 207 6.71 -3.65 -18.82
C TYR A 207 6.84 -4.31 -20.20
N GLU A 208 8.01 -4.16 -20.81
CA GLU A 208 8.34 -4.84 -22.08
C GLU A 208 8.42 -6.36 -21.88
N HIS A 209 8.94 -6.80 -20.73
CA HIS A 209 8.99 -8.21 -20.31
C HIS A 209 8.21 -8.37 -19.01
N THR A 210 7.38 -9.41 -18.92
CA THR A 210 6.74 -9.85 -17.68
C THR A 210 7.63 -10.88 -17.01
N TYR A 211 7.58 -10.94 -15.68
CA TYR A 211 8.36 -11.89 -14.89
C TYR A 211 7.42 -12.72 -14.02
N GLU A 212 7.60 -14.02 -14.06
CA GLU A 212 6.85 -14.95 -13.24
C GLU A 212 7.83 -15.79 -12.39
N ILE A 213 7.33 -16.42 -11.33
CA ILE A 213 8.18 -17.27 -10.46
C ILE A 213 8.80 -18.43 -11.24
N GLU A 214 8.10 -18.92 -12.23
CA GLU A 214 8.53 -20.02 -13.10
C GLU A 214 9.74 -19.68 -13.97
N ASP A 215 10.01 -18.38 -14.18
CA ASP A 215 11.21 -17.93 -14.90
C ASP A 215 12.49 -18.00 -14.04
N LEU A 216 12.31 -18.09 -12.71
CA LEU A 216 13.41 -18.08 -11.77
C LEU A 216 13.95 -19.49 -11.50
N PRO A 217 15.23 -19.62 -11.09
CA PRO A 217 15.70 -20.86 -10.51
C PRO A 217 14.93 -21.18 -9.23
N ARG A 218 15.07 -22.42 -8.75
CA ARG A 218 14.49 -22.77 -7.45
C ARG A 218 14.94 -21.77 -6.39
N VAL A 219 14.00 -21.19 -5.67
CA VAL A 219 14.26 -20.26 -4.57
C VAL A 219 14.51 -21.06 -3.30
N ASP A 220 15.60 -20.76 -2.59
CA ASP A 220 15.96 -21.40 -1.33
C ASP A 220 15.46 -20.58 -0.14
N TYR A 221 15.58 -19.25 -0.21
CA TYR A 221 15.27 -18.35 0.90
C TYR A 221 14.42 -17.16 0.43
N VAL A 222 13.43 -16.82 1.24
CA VAL A 222 12.55 -15.67 1.02
C VAL A 222 12.56 -14.77 2.25
N PHE A 223 12.83 -13.50 2.06
CA PHE A 223 12.82 -12.50 3.11
C PHE A 223 11.68 -11.53 2.88
N ILE A 224 10.90 -11.28 3.91
CA ILE A 224 9.79 -10.31 3.89
C ILE A 224 10.13 -9.19 4.88
N SER A 225 10.02 -7.94 4.44
CA SER A 225 10.23 -6.77 5.29
C SER A 225 9.02 -6.44 6.16
N HIS A 226 7.83 -6.56 5.61
CA HIS A 226 6.55 -6.31 6.28
C HIS A 226 5.37 -6.87 5.48
N ASP A 227 4.17 -6.74 6.00
CA ASP A 227 2.98 -7.42 5.47
C ASP A 227 2.15 -6.65 4.45
N HIS A 228 2.57 -5.46 4.00
CA HIS A 228 1.83 -4.73 2.97
C HIS A 228 1.72 -5.53 1.65
N TYR A 229 0.65 -5.28 0.88
CA TYR A 229 0.33 -6.06 -0.31
C TYR A 229 1.35 -5.95 -1.44
N ASP A 230 2.10 -4.87 -1.49
CA ASP A 230 3.17 -4.60 -2.45
C ASP A 230 4.54 -5.17 -2.05
N HIS A 231 4.62 -5.84 -0.87
CA HIS A 231 5.79 -6.55 -0.36
C HIS A 231 5.50 -8.03 -0.08
N LEU A 232 4.26 -8.37 0.24
CA LEU A 232 3.83 -9.72 0.58
C LEU A 232 2.60 -10.11 -0.25
N ASP A 233 2.80 -10.78 -1.37
CA ASP A 233 1.74 -11.25 -2.26
C ASP A 233 1.43 -12.73 -2.05
N MET A 234 0.17 -13.02 -1.69
CA MET A 234 -0.29 -14.40 -1.42
C MET A 234 -0.05 -15.34 -2.61
N LYS A 235 -0.29 -14.88 -3.85
CA LYS A 235 -0.16 -15.72 -5.05
C LYS A 235 1.30 -16.11 -5.28
N THR A 236 2.18 -15.13 -5.19
CA THR A 236 3.63 -15.33 -5.30
C THR A 236 4.14 -16.26 -4.21
N ILE A 237 3.77 -16.02 -2.93
CA ILE A 237 4.19 -16.85 -1.80
C ILE A 237 3.77 -18.32 -1.97
N LYS A 238 2.54 -18.56 -2.40
CA LYS A 238 2.04 -19.92 -2.65
C LYS A 238 2.74 -20.65 -3.80
N SER A 239 3.41 -19.94 -4.69
CA SER A 239 4.20 -20.53 -5.79
C SER A 239 5.64 -20.89 -5.37
N LEU A 240 6.08 -20.49 -4.16
CA LEU A 240 7.43 -20.69 -3.64
C LEU A 240 7.54 -21.94 -2.75
N GLU A 241 7.07 -23.09 -3.24
CA GLU A 241 7.10 -24.34 -2.49
C GLU A 241 8.53 -24.77 -2.14
N GLY A 242 8.76 -25.12 -0.87
CA GLY A 242 10.02 -25.64 -0.36
C GLY A 242 11.11 -24.59 -0.13
N ALA A 243 10.77 -23.30 -0.22
CA ALA A 243 11.62 -22.21 0.25
C ALA A 243 11.54 -22.08 1.78
N GLN A 244 12.61 -21.55 2.39
CA GLN A 244 12.61 -21.13 3.80
C GLN A 244 12.28 -19.64 3.87
N PHE A 245 11.35 -19.28 4.74
CA PHE A 245 10.88 -17.89 4.88
C PHE A 245 11.42 -17.27 6.16
N PHE A 246 12.03 -16.09 6.04
CA PHE A 246 12.49 -15.26 7.14
C PHE A 246 11.63 -13.99 7.18
N VAL A 247 10.93 -13.78 8.28
CA VAL A 247 9.87 -12.77 8.36
C VAL A 247 9.86 -12.07 9.71
N PRO A 248 9.36 -10.81 9.82
CA PRO A 248 9.14 -10.19 11.11
C PRO A 248 8.05 -10.89 11.92
N LEU A 249 8.06 -10.68 13.24
CA LEU A 249 7.04 -11.23 14.16
C LEU A 249 5.62 -10.96 13.67
N GLY A 250 4.80 -12.00 13.65
CA GLY A 250 3.39 -11.97 13.26
C GLY A 250 3.12 -12.30 11.79
N VAL A 251 4.07 -12.06 10.89
CA VAL A 251 3.90 -12.32 9.45
C VAL A 251 3.70 -13.82 9.17
N LYS A 252 4.29 -14.70 9.97
CA LYS A 252 4.09 -16.16 9.90
C LYS A 252 2.63 -16.57 9.89
N SER A 253 1.77 -15.83 10.59
CA SER A 253 0.33 -16.10 10.63
C SER A 253 -0.33 -16.02 9.26
N HIS A 254 0.14 -15.09 8.42
CA HIS A 254 -0.34 -14.95 7.04
C HIS A 254 0.11 -16.14 6.21
N LEU A 255 1.41 -16.46 6.22
CA LEU A 255 2.00 -17.55 5.45
C LEU A 255 1.34 -18.91 5.79
N THR A 256 1.15 -19.19 7.07
CA THR A 256 0.50 -20.44 7.51
C THR A 256 -0.98 -20.49 7.14
N THR A 257 -1.68 -19.36 7.12
CA THR A 257 -3.05 -19.28 6.60
C THR A 257 -3.11 -19.56 5.10
N TRP A 258 -2.02 -19.33 4.37
CA TRP A 258 -1.88 -19.62 2.95
C TRP A 258 -1.28 -21.00 2.65
N ASP A 259 -1.28 -21.90 3.64
CA ASP A 259 -0.82 -23.30 3.57
C ASP A 259 0.71 -23.45 3.50
N ILE A 260 1.52 -22.44 3.82
CA ILE A 260 2.96 -22.59 3.99
C ILE A 260 3.22 -23.35 5.31
N PRO A 261 4.04 -24.43 5.29
CA PRO A 261 4.36 -25.20 6.49
C PRO A 261 5.01 -24.31 7.55
N SER A 262 4.55 -24.44 8.80
CA SER A 262 5.05 -23.60 9.90
C SER A 262 6.54 -23.81 10.19
N GLU A 263 7.08 -24.98 9.88
CA GLU A 263 8.52 -25.33 9.98
C GLU A 263 9.39 -24.62 8.96
N ASP A 264 8.81 -24.17 7.84
CA ASP A 264 9.52 -23.44 6.79
C ASP A 264 9.55 -21.92 7.05
N VAL A 265 8.91 -21.43 8.15
CA VAL A 265 8.83 -20.00 8.46
C VAL A 265 9.48 -19.71 9.80
N GLN A 266 10.52 -18.87 9.79
CA GLN A 266 11.18 -18.33 10.98
C GLN A 266 10.85 -16.86 11.16
N GLU A 267 10.41 -16.50 12.39
CA GLU A 267 10.09 -15.12 12.76
C GLU A 267 11.23 -14.46 13.52
N PHE A 268 11.37 -13.14 13.35
CA PHE A 268 12.41 -12.30 13.97
C PHE A 268 11.80 -11.08 14.63
N ASP A 269 12.34 -10.72 15.78
CA ASP A 269 12.22 -9.38 16.37
C ASP A 269 13.37 -8.49 15.90
N TRP A 270 13.30 -7.19 16.13
CA TRP A 270 14.40 -6.28 15.82
C TRP A 270 15.66 -6.67 16.59
N TYR A 271 16.78 -6.69 15.87
CA TYR A 271 18.12 -7.10 16.30
C TYR A 271 18.27 -8.61 16.59
N ASP A 272 17.28 -9.43 16.25
CA ASP A 272 17.48 -10.87 16.18
C ASP A 272 18.44 -11.21 15.05
N GLU A 273 19.40 -12.08 15.38
CA GLU A 273 20.50 -12.48 14.51
C GLU A 273 20.48 -14.00 14.30
N HIS A 274 20.78 -14.46 13.08
CA HIS A 274 20.82 -15.88 12.78
C HIS A 274 21.91 -16.19 11.75
N ASN A 275 22.62 -17.32 11.97
CA ASN A 275 23.56 -17.87 11.00
C ASN A 275 22.87 -19.03 10.27
N ILE A 276 22.50 -18.85 9.01
CA ILE A 276 21.97 -19.91 8.15
C ILE A 276 23.08 -20.91 7.86
N SER A 277 24.30 -20.43 7.61
CA SER A 277 25.50 -21.22 7.43
C SER A 277 26.74 -20.46 7.95
N SER A 278 27.93 -21.02 7.76
CA SER A 278 29.20 -20.33 8.05
C SER A 278 29.46 -19.09 7.15
N GLU A 279 28.79 -19.03 6.00
CA GLU A 279 28.96 -17.99 4.98
C GLU A 279 27.68 -17.19 4.73
N PHE A 280 26.65 -17.41 5.55
CA PHE A 280 25.39 -16.70 5.45
C PHE A 280 24.84 -16.34 6.83
N PHE A 281 25.04 -15.08 7.22
CA PHE A 281 24.46 -14.45 8.41
C PHE A 281 23.33 -13.50 8.01
N ILE A 282 22.29 -13.42 8.84
CA ILE A 282 21.17 -12.50 8.68
C ILE A 282 20.83 -11.83 10.01
N ALA A 283 20.28 -10.60 9.93
CA ALA A 283 19.64 -9.93 11.05
C ALA A 283 18.44 -9.10 10.58
N LEU A 284 17.36 -9.09 11.38
CA LEU A 284 16.29 -8.12 11.21
C LEU A 284 16.64 -6.86 11.99
N THR A 285 16.51 -5.69 11.37
CA THR A 285 16.81 -4.40 11.99
C THR A 285 15.59 -3.48 11.92
N PRO A 286 15.50 -2.44 12.79
CA PRO A 286 14.36 -1.53 12.77
C PRO A 286 14.23 -0.77 11.45
N SER A 287 13.00 -0.48 11.07
CA SER A 287 12.64 0.58 10.12
C SER A 287 11.50 1.42 10.68
N GLN A 288 11.37 2.65 10.24
CA GLN A 288 10.33 3.56 10.70
C GLN A 288 9.11 3.50 9.78
N HIS A 289 8.23 2.53 10.02
CA HIS A 289 7.09 2.23 9.14
C HIS A 289 5.85 1.79 9.95
N PHE A 290 4.99 1.01 9.33
CA PHE A 290 3.79 0.41 9.92
C PHE A 290 3.44 -0.88 9.16
N SER A 291 2.49 -1.64 9.69
CA SER A 291 1.99 -2.86 9.06
C SER A 291 0.47 -2.88 8.96
N GLY A 292 -0.07 -3.74 8.11
CA GLY A 292 -1.51 -4.00 8.09
C GLY A 292 -2.06 -4.41 6.74
N ARG A 293 -2.87 -5.49 6.77
CA ARG A 293 -3.57 -6.05 5.60
C ARG A 293 -5.09 -5.95 5.73
N GLY A 294 -5.60 -5.64 6.91
CA GLY A 294 -7.01 -5.65 7.25
C GLY A 294 -7.51 -4.34 7.83
N VAL A 295 -8.48 -4.48 8.74
CA VAL A 295 -9.10 -3.34 9.42
C VAL A 295 -8.22 -2.80 10.55
N SER A 296 -7.43 -3.66 11.17
CA SER A 296 -6.47 -3.31 12.21
C SER A 296 -5.06 -3.29 11.61
N GLY A 297 -4.31 -2.24 11.88
CA GLY A 297 -2.90 -2.10 11.54
C GLY A 297 -1.99 -2.43 12.72
N ASP A 298 -0.70 -2.53 12.45
CA ASP A 298 0.38 -2.73 13.41
C ASP A 298 0.28 -4.06 14.21
N ASN A 299 -0.40 -5.07 13.65
CA ASN A 299 -0.54 -6.38 14.28
C ASN A 299 0.68 -7.28 14.02
N THR A 300 1.45 -7.00 12.99
CA THR A 300 2.72 -7.65 12.65
C THR A 300 3.84 -6.63 12.78
N LEU A 301 5.07 -7.10 13.01
CA LEU A 301 6.25 -6.25 13.01
C LEU A 301 6.66 -5.97 11.56
N TRP A 302 7.48 -4.96 11.36
CA TRP A 302 8.16 -4.57 10.11
C TRP A 302 9.64 -4.35 10.38
N GLY A 303 10.47 -4.32 9.33
CA GLY A 303 11.89 -4.07 9.50
C GLY A 303 12.68 -4.12 8.21
N SER A 304 13.95 -3.86 8.36
CA SER A 304 14.97 -3.97 7.32
C SER A 304 15.84 -5.20 7.57
N TRP A 305 16.47 -5.72 6.53
CA TRP A 305 17.30 -6.91 6.60
C TRP A 305 18.78 -6.59 6.37
N VAL A 306 19.62 -7.16 7.20
CA VAL A 306 21.06 -7.25 7.00
C VAL A 306 21.39 -8.68 6.55
N LEU A 307 22.12 -8.81 5.46
CA LEU A 307 22.65 -10.07 4.98
C LEU A 307 24.19 -9.96 4.85
N ASP A 308 24.93 -10.89 5.46
CA ASP A 308 26.34 -11.13 5.15
C ASP A 308 26.42 -12.48 4.44
N PHE A 309 26.54 -12.43 3.13
CA PHE A 309 26.35 -13.58 2.25
C PHE A 309 27.55 -13.74 1.31
N ASN A 310 28.27 -14.86 1.44
CA ASN A 310 29.47 -15.17 0.66
C ASN A 310 30.51 -14.04 0.64
N GLY A 311 30.69 -13.36 1.78
CA GLY A 311 31.65 -12.27 1.94
C GLY A 311 31.17 -10.92 1.42
N HIS A 312 29.90 -10.79 1.00
CA HIS A 312 29.27 -9.55 0.64
C HIS A 312 28.24 -9.15 1.69
N LYS A 313 28.31 -7.89 2.13
CA LYS A 313 27.33 -7.31 3.06
C LYS A 313 26.28 -6.49 2.31
N ILE A 314 25.02 -6.91 2.46
CA ILE A 314 23.88 -6.35 1.77
C ILE A 314 22.89 -5.84 2.81
N PHE A 315 22.41 -4.62 2.62
CA PHE A 315 21.32 -4.07 3.40
C PHE A 315 20.08 -3.94 2.51
N PHE A 316 18.92 -4.35 3.03
CA PHE A 316 17.62 -4.20 2.38
C PHE A 316 16.67 -3.46 3.31
N SER A 317 16.24 -2.25 2.94
CA SER A 317 15.49 -1.37 3.85
C SER A 317 14.07 -1.84 4.14
N GLY A 318 13.42 -2.61 3.23
CA GLY A 318 11.97 -2.61 3.17
C GLY A 318 11.47 -1.18 2.96
N ASP A 319 10.34 -0.84 3.59
CA ASP A 319 9.81 0.52 3.62
C ASP A 319 10.14 1.21 4.95
N GLY A 320 10.35 2.53 4.91
CA GLY A 320 10.60 3.30 6.12
C GLY A 320 10.96 4.76 5.88
N GLY A 321 10.59 5.62 6.83
CA GLY A 321 11.08 6.98 6.92
C GLY A 321 12.55 7.05 7.30
N TYR A 322 13.18 8.19 7.05
CA TYR A 322 14.55 8.43 7.49
C TYR A 322 14.63 8.59 9.01
N SER A 323 15.60 7.91 9.62
CA SER A 323 15.80 7.93 11.07
C SER A 323 17.27 7.69 11.44
N ASP A 324 17.62 7.93 12.70
CA ASP A 324 18.99 7.77 13.21
C ASP A 324 19.41 6.29 13.27
N GLU A 325 18.48 5.33 13.19
CA GLU A 325 18.73 3.90 13.19
C GLU A 325 19.64 3.46 12.02
N TYR A 326 19.62 4.16 10.88
CA TYR A 326 20.54 3.85 9.77
C TYR A 326 22.01 3.97 10.17
N ALA A 327 22.36 5.00 10.95
CA ALA A 327 23.72 5.16 11.45
C ALA A 327 24.11 4.08 12.48
N GLU A 328 23.18 3.70 13.37
CA GLU A 328 23.40 2.64 14.35
C GLU A 328 23.57 1.26 13.68
N ILE A 329 22.77 0.99 12.64
CA ILE A 329 22.90 -0.23 11.83
C ILE A 329 24.23 -0.24 11.08
N GLY A 330 24.62 0.91 10.51
CA GLY A 330 25.92 1.08 9.85
C GLY A 330 27.12 0.86 10.77
N GLU A 331 27.06 1.35 12.02
CA GLU A 331 28.09 1.11 13.03
C GLU A 331 28.16 -0.36 13.44
N LYS A 332 26.99 -1.03 13.61
CA LYS A 332 26.94 -2.40 14.12
C LYS A 332 27.29 -3.44 13.05
N TYR A 333 26.78 -3.30 11.82
CA TYR A 333 26.85 -4.33 10.79
C TYR A 333 27.68 -3.94 9.56
N GLY A 334 27.87 -2.64 9.30
CA GLY A 334 28.61 -2.14 8.14
C GLY A 334 30.11 -2.46 8.16
N PRO A 335 30.86 -2.01 7.16
CA PRO A 335 30.38 -1.34 5.97
C PRO A 335 29.62 -2.30 5.05
N PHE A 336 28.68 -1.78 4.23
CA PHE A 336 27.93 -2.58 3.25
C PHE A 336 28.49 -2.40 1.85
N ASP A 337 28.52 -3.47 1.07
CA ASP A 337 28.86 -3.41 -0.36
C ASP A 337 27.74 -2.71 -1.13
N ILE A 338 26.48 -3.02 -0.77
CA ILE A 338 25.30 -2.41 -1.35
C ILE A 338 24.20 -2.21 -0.31
N ALA A 339 23.55 -1.04 -0.36
CA ALA A 339 22.32 -0.74 0.35
C ALA A 339 21.16 -0.63 -0.65
N ILE A 340 20.22 -1.55 -0.56
CA ILE A 340 18.99 -1.61 -1.37
C ILE A 340 17.93 -0.87 -0.57
N ILE A 341 17.65 0.38 -0.95
CA ILE A 341 16.89 1.32 -0.12
C ILE A 341 15.68 1.87 -0.87
N GLU A 342 14.54 1.96 -0.18
CA GLU A 342 13.36 2.64 -0.70
C GLU A 342 13.70 4.08 -1.11
N ALA A 343 13.15 4.53 -2.22
CA ALA A 343 13.32 5.89 -2.72
C ALA A 343 12.09 6.38 -3.48
N GLY A 344 10.97 5.67 -3.35
CA GLY A 344 9.73 5.94 -4.03
C GLY A 344 8.58 6.20 -3.06
N GLN A 345 7.40 6.48 -3.63
CA GLN A 345 6.13 6.62 -2.92
C GLN A 345 6.12 7.68 -1.80
N TYR A 346 7.09 8.60 -1.80
CA TYR A 346 7.25 9.68 -0.83
C TYR A 346 6.24 10.80 -1.01
N ASN A 347 5.89 11.47 0.09
CA ASN A 347 5.12 12.70 0.11
C ASN A 347 5.33 13.44 1.45
N GLU A 348 5.16 14.77 1.47
CA GLU A 348 5.21 15.54 2.72
C GLU A 348 4.18 15.08 3.75
N ALA A 349 3.02 14.59 3.29
CA ALA A 349 1.95 14.13 4.16
C ALA A 349 2.29 12.86 4.95
N TRP A 350 3.27 12.07 4.51
CA TRP A 350 3.72 10.83 5.15
C TRP A 350 5.24 10.64 5.12
N SER A 351 5.98 11.72 5.18
CA SER A 351 7.45 11.73 5.14
C SER A 351 8.14 10.99 6.31
N SER A 352 7.39 10.69 7.37
CA SER A 352 7.91 9.88 8.49
C SER A 352 7.88 8.37 8.25
N ILE A 353 7.26 7.90 7.16
CA ILE A 353 7.14 6.47 6.83
C ILE A 353 7.64 6.12 5.42
N HIS A 354 7.97 7.14 4.62
CA HIS A 354 8.64 7.00 3.32
C HIS A 354 9.64 8.13 3.12
N MET A 355 10.88 7.77 2.81
CA MET A 355 11.97 8.73 2.60
C MET A 355 11.82 9.51 1.31
N PHE A 356 12.17 10.79 1.34
CA PHE A 356 12.51 11.48 0.10
C PHE A 356 13.81 10.90 -0.50
N PRO A 357 13.96 10.88 -1.83
CA PRO A 357 15.13 10.29 -2.49
C PRO A 357 16.48 10.80 -1.99
N GLU A 358 16.56 12.08 -1.58
CA GLU A 358 17.77 12.66 -0.99
C GLU A 358 18.08 12.06 0.39
N GLN A 359 17.04 11.71 1.16
CA GLN A 359 17.19 11.03 2.45
C GLN A 359 17.60 9.57 2.25
N SER A 360 17.16 8.90 1.19
CA SER A 360 17.60 7.54 0.86
C SER A 360 19.09 7.49 0.57
N VAL A 361 19.62 8.50 -0.14
CA VAL A 361 21.07 8.63 -0.35
C VAL A 361 21.80 8.90 0.97
N GLN A 362 21.26 9.76 1.84
CA GLN A 362 21.84 10.02 3.15
C GLN A 362 21.85 8.75 4.01
N ALA A 363 20.74 7.98 4.03
CA ALA A 363 20.65 6.70 4.74
C ALA A 363 21.72 5.70 4.26
N SER A 364 21.99 5.65 2.94
CA SER A 364 23.08 4.83 2.38
C SER A 364 24.46 5.26 2.91
N ILE A 365 24.69 6.56 3.07
CA ILE A 365 25.92 7.09 3.65
C ILE A 365 26.03 6.75 5.14
N ASP A 366 24.94 6.90 5.90
CA ASP A 366 24.88 6.60 7.32
C ASP A 366 25.11 5.10 7.60
N LEU A 367 24.63 4.23 6.71
CA LEU A 367 24.90 2.80 6.68
C LEU A 367 26.37 2.47 6.35
N ASN A 368 27.17 3.45 5.93
CA ASN A 368 28.51 3.24 5.38
C ASN A 368 28.51 2.27 4.19
N ALA A 369 27.53 2.40 3.30
CA ALA A 369 27.41 1.58 2.11
C ALA A 369 28.21 2.13 0.94
N SER A 370 28.84 1.24 0.18
CA SER A 370 29.61 1.61 -1.01
C SER A 370 28.68 2.11 -2.13
N THR A 371 27.52 1.50 -2.27
CA THR A 371 26.58 1.75 -3.37
C THR A 371 25.14 1.71 -2.86
N ILE A 372 24.26 2.57 -3.38
CA ILE A 372 22.81 2.49 -3.19
C ILE A 372 22.12 1.96 -4.44
N LEU A 373 21.21 0.99 -4.28
CA LEU A 373 20.21 0.58 -5.28
C LEU A 373 18.85 1.12 -4.84
N PRO A 374 18.27 2.12 -5.51
CA PRO A 374 16.98 2.69 -5.16
C PRO A 374 15.83 1.78 -5.60
N ILE A 375 15.00 1.38 -4.64
CA ILE A 375 13.83 0.52 -4.86
C ILE A 375 12.52 1.23 -4.48
N HIS A 376 11.41 0.52 -4.41
CA HIS A 376 10.07 0.99 -4.07
C HIS A 376 9.53 2.02 -5.06
N ASN A 377 9.86 1.87 -6.32
CA ASN A 377 9.48 2.76 -7.42
C ASN A 377 9.26 2.00 -8.74
N THR A 378 8.85 2.70 -9.77
CA THR A 378 8.73 2.26 -11.18
C THR A 378 7.80 1.07 -11.45
N LYS A 379 6.90 0.69 -10.54
CA LYS A 379 5.94 -0.40 -10.75
C LYS A 379 4.49 -0.01 -10.47
N TYR A 380 4.25 0.76 -9.41
CA TYR A 380 2.91 1.16 -8.98
C TYR A 380 2.82 2.67 -8.73
N VAL A 381 1.61 3.21 -8.86
CA VAL A 381 1.28 4.57 -8.38
C VAL A 381 0.68 4.45 -6.99
N LEU A 382 1.51 4.63 -5.97
CA LEU A 382 1.09 4.66 -4.57
C LEU A 382 1.22 6.06 -3.95
N SER A 383 1.83 7.01 -4.68
CA SER A 383 2.03 8.38 -4.25
C SER A 383 1.67 9.41 -5.33
N LEU A 384 2.06 10.68 -5.10
CA LEU A 384 1.69 11.83 -5.93
C LEU A 384 2.83 12.35 -6.82
N HIS A 385 4.03 11.79 -6.71
CA HIS A 385 5.17 12.18 -7.54
C HIS A 385 5.09 11.57 -8.94
N LYS A 386 5.85 12.13 -9.88
CA LYS A 386 6.05 11.54 -11.21
C LYS A 386 6.68 10.15 -11.09
N TRP A 387 6.36 9.26 -12.03
CA TRP A 387 6.85 7.88 -12.03
C TRP A 387 8.39 7.76 -12.06
N ASP A 388 9.07 8.69 -12.73
CA ASP A 388 10.53 8.75 -12.93
C ASP A 388 11.25 9.62 -11.88
N ALA A 389 10.51 10.43 -11.11
CA ALA A 389 11.08 11.36 -10.15
C ALA A 389 11.95 10.69 -9.08
N PRO A 390 11.65 9.49 -8.56
CA PRO A 390 12.53 8.79 -7.63
C PRO A 390 13.94 8.60 -8.16
N LEU A 391 14.07 8.04 -9.37
CA LEU A 391 15.36 7.75 -9.99
C LEU A 391 16.13 9.03 -10.37
N GLU A 392 15.43 10.05 -10.89
CA GLU A 392 16.03 11.36 -11.17
C GLU A 392 16.62 12.02 -9.93
N ARG A 393 15.87 12.03 -8.82
CA ARG A 393 16.27 12.68 -7.59
C ARG A 393 17.37 11.92 -6.85
N VAL A 394 17.30 10.58 -6.77
CA VAL A 394 18.34 9.75 -6.16
C VAL A 394 19.67 9.92 -6.91
N THR A 395 19.66 9.86 -8.24
CA THR A 395 20.90 10.02 -9.01
C THR A 395 21.49 11.41 -8.86
N ALA A 396 20.65 12.47 -8.85
CA ALA A 396 21.12 13.82 -8.61
C ALA A 396 21.71 14.01 -7.18
N ALA A 397 21.06 13.43 -6.18
CA ALA A 397 21.56 13.45 -4.80
C ALA A 397 22.87 12.66 -4.65
N GLY A 398 22.96 11.49 -5.30
CA GLY A 398 24.18 10.68 -5.31
C GLY A 398 25.37 11.44 -5.93
N GLU A 399 25.18 12.14 -7.05
CA GLU A 399 26.21 12.99 -7.63
C GLU A 399 26.64 14.12 -6.68
N LEU A 400 25.67 14.77 -6.00
CA LEU A 400 25.94 15.87 -5.10
C LEU A 400 26.71 15.41 -3.85
N LEU A 401 26.35 14.24 -3.31
CA LEU A 401 26.92 13.68 -2.07
C LEU A 401 28.10 12.73 -2.31
N ASN A 402 28.48 12.52 -3.59
CA ASN A 402 29.51 11.57 -4.02
C ASN A 402 29.24 10.13 -3.54
N GLN A 403 27.97 9.73 -3.55
CA GLN A 403 27.52 8.36 -3.29
C GLN A 403 27.25 7.64 -4.63
N GLN A 404 27.81 6.44 -4.78
CA GLN A 404 27.55 5.62 -5.97
C GLN A 404 26.10 5.15 -5.99
N VAL A 405 25.42 5.29 -7.14
CA VAL A 405 24.04 4.85 -7.34
C VAL A 405 24.01 3.79 -8.43
N SER A 406 23.37 2.66 -8.14
CA SER A 406 23.07 1.61 -9.12
C SER A 406 21.67 1.81 -9.70
N THR A 407 21.57 1.82 -11.02
CA THR A 407 20.29 1.97 -11.73
C THR A 407 20.19 0.94 -12.87
N PRO A 408 20.15 -0.37 -12.53
CA PRO A 408 19.98 -1.41 -13.55
C PRO A 408 18.64 -1.25 -14.28
N TYR A 409 18.53 -1.73 -15.49
CA TYR A 409 17.20 -2.01 -16.05
C TYR A 409 16.47 -3.03 -15.20
N ILE A 410 15.16 -2.93 -15.11
CA ILE A 410 14.34 -3.95 -14.49
C ILE A 410 14.57 -5.28 -15.24
N GLY A 411 14.86 -6.35 -14.51
CA GLY A 411 15.20 -7.68 -15.02
C GLY A 411 16.67 -7.87 -15.39
N ASP A 412 17.49 -6.81 -15.41
CA ASP A 412 18.92 -6.92 -15.69
C ASP A 412 19.69 -7.34 -14.43
N THR A 413 20.64 -8.27 -14.60
CA THR A 413 21.43 -8.83 -13.51
C THR A 413 22.84 -8.25 -13.50
N PHE A 414 23.33 -7.83 -12.37
CA PHE A 414 24.71 -7.38 -12.17
C PHE A 414 25.38 -8.09 -10.98
N VAL A 415 26.71 -8.19 -11.02
CA VAL A 415 27.53 -8.85 -10.00
C VAL A 415 28.08 -7.80 -9.04
N LEU A 416 27.97 -8.05 -7.72
CA LEU A 416 28.54 -7.18 -6.70
C LEU A 416 30.06 -7.10 -6.83
N GLY A 417 30.62 -5.90 -6.73
CA GLY A 417 32.03 -5.65 -6.97
C GLY A 417 32.46 -5.62 -8.44
N GLY A 418 31.53 -5.91 -9.36
CA GLY A 418 31.72 -5.77 -10.81
C GLY A 418 31.46 -4.34 -11.33
N GLU A 419 31.09 -4.23 -12.58
CA GLU A 419 30.67 -2.96 -13.17
C GLU A 419 29.34 -2.50 -12.59
N ASN A 420 29.28 -1.25 -12.08
CA ASN A 420 28.07 -0.68 -11.53
C ASN A 420 27.11 -0.26 -12.65
N PRO A 421 25.86 -0.75 -12.70
CA PRO A 421 24.88 -0.29 -13.66
C PRO A 421 24.39 1.11 -13.25
N ASP A 422 24.78 2.14 -14.02
CA ASP A 422 24.45 3.55 -13.76
C ASP A 422 23.66 4.21 -14.90
N THR A 423 23.05 3.38 -15.78
CA THR A 423 22.31 3.85 -16.95
C THR A 423 21.03 4.57 -16.53
N ARG A 424 20.83 5.78 -17.02
CA ARG A 424 19.61 6.56 -16.80
C ARG A 424 18.54 6.24 -17.82
N TRP A 425 18.19 4.97 -17.94
CA TRP A 425 17.31 4.39 -18.93
C TRP A 425 15.89 5.01 -18.95
N TRP A 426 15.40 5.52 -17.82
CA TRP A 426 14.09 6.17 -17.73
C TRP A 426 14.01 7.49 -18.50
N ARG A 427 15.15 8.11 -18.85
CA ARG A 427 15.20 9.33 -19.65
C ARG A 427 14.96 9.09 -21.13
N ASP A 428 15.20 7.87 -21.59
CA ASP A 428 14.96 7.45 -22.96
C ASP A 428 13.50 7.07 -23.22
N VAL A 429 12.70 7.03 -22.12
CA VAL A 429 11.25 6.83 -22.18
C VAL A 429 10.60 8.11 -22.68
N GLU A 430 10.34 8.23 -24.01
CA GLU A 430 9.67 9.38 -24.58
C GLU A 430 8.28 9.55 -23.97
N ILE A 431 7.98 10.76 -23.46
CA ILE A 431 6.64 11.12 -23.00
C ILE A 431 5.82 11.53 -24.24
N PRO A 432 4.91 10.73 -24.78
CA PRO A 432 4.01 11.18 -25.82
C PRO A 432 3.14 12.30 -25.25
N SER A 433 2.93 13.36 -26.02
CA SER A 433 2.01 14.43 -25.66
C SER A 433 0.64 13.87 -25.29
N PRO A 434 0.01 14.31 -24.20
CA PRO A 434 -1.10 13.61 -23.56
C PRO A 434 -2.31 13.47 -24.50
N PRO A 435 -2.85 12.27 -24.67
CA PRO A 435 -4.20 12.12 -25.14
C PRO A 435 -5.14 12.43 -23.98
N TRP A 436 -5.99 13.46 -24.16
CA TRP A 436 -7.14 13.86 -23.37
C TRP A 436 -7.54 12.93 -22.22
N LEU A 437 -7.45 13.45 -21.02
CA LEU A 437 -8.00 13.03 -19.72
C LEU A 437 -8.51 11.57 -19.69
N LYS A 438 -7.64 10.63 -19.42
CA LYS A 438 -8.06 9.31 -18.96
C LYS A 438 -8.44 9.46 -17.49
N VAL A 439 -9.70 9.74 -17.23
CA VAL A 439 -10.26 9.66 -15.88
C VAL A 439 -9.97 8.25 -15.36
N SER A 440 -9.20 8.13 -14.28
CA SER A 440 -8.97 6.85 -13.62
C SER A 440 -10.30 6.08 -13.47
N PRO A 441 -10.37 4.77 -13.74
CA PRO A 441 -11.57 3.97 -13.52
C PRO A 441 -12.14 4.16 -12.10
N PHE A 442 -11.28 4.35 -11.12
CA PHE A 442 -11.65 4.68 -9.74
C PHE A 442 -12.39 6.02 -9.64
N VAL A 443 -11.90 7.08 -10.30
CA VAL A 443 -12.56 8.40 -10.35
C VAL A 443 -13.89 8.29 -11.10
N GLY A 444 -13.91 7.56 -12.22
CA GLY A 444 -15.12 7.30 -12.99
C GLY A 444 -16.21 6.56 -12.20
N PHE A 445 -15.82 5.72 -11.25
CA PHE A 445 -16.73 4.97 -10.39
C PHE A 445 -17.11 5.76 -9.12
N MET A 446 -16.14 6.40 -8.47
CA MET A 446 -16.34 7.07 -7.18
C MET A 446 -17.13 8.38 -7.30
N ILE A 447 -16.93 9.18 -8.35
CA ILE A 447 -17.69 10.43 -8.54
C ILE A 447 -19.20 10.16 -8.66
N PRO A 448 -19.69 9.25 -9.51
CA PRO A 448 -21.11 8.88 -9.55
C PRO A 448 -21.61 8.33 -8.21
N LEU A 449 -20.82 7.51 -7.51
CA LEU A 449 -21.19 6.94 -6.22
C LEU A 449 -21.33 8.02 -5.14
N LEU A 450 -20.40 8.96 -5.07
CA LEU A 450 -20.45 10.10 -4.13
C LEU A 450 -21.59 11.06 -4.47
N LEU A 451 -21.85 11.36 -5.75
CA LEU A 451 -22.99 12.15 -6.18
C LEU A 451 -24.33 11.49 -5.81
N VAL A 452 -24.41 10.18 -6.01
CA VAL A 452 -25.61 9.41 -5.69
C VAL A 452 -25.82 9.33 -4.17
N ALA A 453 -24.77 9.10 -3.39
CA ALA A 453 -24.82 9.13 -1.92
C ALA A 453 -25.21 10.53 -1.39
N SER A 454 -24.67 11.59 -1.98
CA SER A 454 -25.02 12.98 -1.63
C SER A 454 -26.51 13.28 -1.91
N LEU A 455 -27.02 12.89 -3.07
CA LEU A 455 -28.43 13.05 -3.42
C LEU A 455 -29.36 12.24 -2.50
N ALA A 456 -28.95 11.03 -2.08
CA ALA A 456 -29.72 10.22 -1.15
C ALA A 456 -29.82 10.87 0.23
N MET A 457 -28.72 11.43 0.75
CA MET A 457 -28.72 12.11 2.05
C MET A 457 -29.53 13.40 2.05
N VAL A 458 -29.48 14.19 0.97
CA VAL A 458 -30.35 15.38 0.81
C VAL A 458 -31.82 14.99 0.94
N ASN A 459 -32.23 13.89 0.30
CA ASN A 459 -33.59 13.43 0.38
C ASN A 459 -33.97 12.95 1.80
N ILE A 460 -33.06 12.29 2.52
CA ILE A 460 -33.29 11.85 3.91
C ILE A 460 -33.42 13.05 4.84
N GLN A 461 -32.55 14.06 4.75
CA GLN A 461 -32.63 15.27 5.58
C GLN A 461 -33.93 16.04 5.33
N ARG A 462 -34.39 16.14 4.09
CA ARG A 462 -35.64 16.80 3.75
C ARG A 462 -36.86 16.08 4.34
N LEU A 463 -36.82 14.75 4.35
CA LEU A 463 -37.88 13.93 4.96
C LEU A 463 -37.95 14.07 6.48
N VAL A 464 -36.79 14.21 7.12
CA VAL A 464 -36.71 14.44 8.59
C VAL A 464 -37.21 15.84 8.94
N SER A 465 -36.87 16.86 8.13
CA SER A 465 -37.36 18.24 8.38
C SER A 465 -38.87 18.39 8.13
N GLU A 466 -39.43 17.74 7.13
CA GLU A 466 -40.88 17.74 6.86
C GLU A 466 -41.67 17.04 8.00
N GLU A 467 -41.08 16.04 8.66
CA GLU A 467 -41.70 15.34 9.81
C GLU A 467 -41.65 16.21 11.10
N HIS A 468 -40.66 17.13 11.21
CA HIS A 468 -40.58 18.07 12.35
C HIS A 468 -41.58 19.20 12.21
N THR A 469 -41.76 19.75 11.01
CA THR A 469 -42.72 20.85 10.76
C THR A 469 -44.17 20.40 10.88
N SER A 470 -44.50 19.17 10.51
CA SER A 470 -45.87 18.61 10.69
C SER A 470 -46.24 18.29 12.14
N LYS A 471 -45.30 18.30 13.09
CA LYS A 471 -45.54 18.09 14.51
C LYS A 471 -45.66 19.37 15.32
N GLU A 472 -45.28 20.50 14.73
CA GLU A 472 -45.48 21.84 15.35
C GLU A 472 -46.82 22.46 14.95
N GLU A 473 -47.53 21.90 13.98
CA GLU A 473 -48.87 22.39 13.53
C GLU A 473 -50.04 21.56 14.10
N GLU A 474 -49.83 20.51 14.91
CA GLU A 474 -50.82 19.78 15.70
C GLU A 474 -50.74 20.17 17.20
#